data_86524a6f5e468e498f74308b3b3a1ee0
#
_entry.id   86524a6f5e468e498f74308b3b3a1ee0
#
_cell.length_a   1.000
_cell.length_b   1.000
_cell.length_c   1.000
_cell.angle_alpha   90.00
_cell.angle_beta   90.00
_cell.angle_gamma   90.00
#
_symmetry.space_group_name_H-M   'P 1'
#
loop_
_entity.id
_entity.type
_entity.pdbx_description
1 polymer ?
#
loop_
_entity_poly.entity_id
_entity_poly.type
_entity_poly.pdbx_seq_one_letter_code
_entity_poly.pdbx_strand_id
1 'polypeptide(L)'
;MVQTACVLGVLLALGTAPQGDATPLRRAHAHNDYRHDPPLLKALGQGFPSVEADIFLVGDKLCVAHGSKEIVRDKTLQSLYLQPLSERVRRNGGRVYRDGPRFTLLIDIKTPAGPTYQRLHEVLEEYRDMLTTFGPDGRRDGAVLVIVSGNRPLEQMQAQEVRYAACDGRLTDLDSEFSADVIPMVSDHWGRNFTWRGEGPMPPEERKKLDEIVLKSHAKGRLVRFWATPDVRSAARETVWRELLAAGVDLINTDDLEGLRRFLLEHGQ
;
A
#
# COMPACT_ATOMS: atom_id res chain seq x y z
N MET A 1 -13.62 62.56 32.08
CA MET A 1 -14.32 61.51 31.32
C MET A 1 -13.35 60.95 30.26
N VAL A 2 -12.80 59.76 30.52
CA VAL A 2 -11.85 59.11 29.61
C VAL A 2 -12.63 58.01 28.91
N GLN A 3 -12.81 58.09 27.59
CA GLN A 3 -13.44 57.07 26.77
C GLN A 3 -12.39 55.99 26.37
N THR A 4 -12.59 54.79 26.87
CA THR A 4 -11.78 53.60 26.49
C THR A 4 -12.37 53.00 25.24
N ALA A 5 -11.64 53.06 24.13
CA ALA A 5 -12.01 52.39 22.89
C ALA A 5 -11.58 50.91 22.95
N CYS A 6 -12.55 49.99 22.92
CA CYS A 6 -12.30 48.54 22.70
C CYS A 6 -12.04 48.28 21.22
N VAL A 7 -10.82 47.86 20.89
CA VAL A 7 -10.48 47.34 19.56
C VAL A 7 -10.81 45.87 19.54
N LEU A 8 -11.84 45.47 18.80
CA LEU A 8 -12.21 44.07 18.53
C LEU A 8 -11.30 43.53 17.44
N GLY A 9 -10.33 42.73 17.82
CA GLY A 9 -9.48 42.03 16.87
C GLY A 9 -10.23 40.83 16.24
N VAL A 10 -10.56 40.95 14.97
CA VAL A 10 -11.09 39.83 14.18
C VAL A 10 -9.91 38.92 13.80
N LEU A 11 -9.79 37.77 14.45
CA LEU A 11 -8.91 36.68 13.97
C LEU A 11 -9.52 36.08 12.69
N LEU A 12 -8.97 36.45 11.55
CA LEU A 12 -9.20 35.71 10.30
C LEU A 12 -8.49 34.35 10.42
N ALA A 13 -9.28 33.29 10.64
CA ALA A 13 -8.82 31.95 10.44
C ALA A 13 -8.52 31.76 8.92
N LEU A 14 -7.24 31.71 8.58
CA LEU A 14 -6.79 31.31 7.24
C LEU A 14 -7.17 29.83 7.07
N GLY A 15 -8.40 29.59 6.57
CA GLY A 15 -8.81 28.29 6.10
C GLY A 15 -7.90 27.89 4.95
N THR A 16 -7.06 26.88 5.17
CA THR A 16 -6.35 26.22 4.07
C THR A 16 -7.40 25.71 3.10
N ALA A 17 -7.39 26.25 1.87
CA ALA A 17 -8.22 25.73 0.79
C ALA A 17 -8.01 24.21 0.70
N PRO A 18 -9.07 23.40 0.46
CA PRO A 18 -8.90 21.98 0.26
C PRO A 18 -7.92 21.78 -0.91
N GLN A 19 -6.74 21.25 -0.62
CA GLN A 19 -5.80 20.83 -1.64
C GLN A 19 -6.55 19.82 -2.50
N GLY A 20 -6.76 20.16 -3.79
CA GLY A 20 -7.39 19.25 -4.74
C GLY A 20 -6.68 17.91 -4.72
N ASP A 21 -7.42 16.82 -4.86
CA ASP A 21 -6.82 15.49 -4.87
C ASP A 21 -5.70 15.43 -5.90
N ALA A 22 -4.53 14.92 -5.49
CA ALA A 22 -3.45 14.67 -6.43
C ALA A 22 -3.91 13.67 -7.50
N THR A 23 -3.48 13.84 -8.74
CA THR A 23 -3.73 12.87 -9.81
C THR A 23 -3.23 11.49 -9.38
N PRO A 24 -4.09 10.46 -9.30
CA PRO A 24 -3.67 9.14 -8.88
C PRO A 24 -2.71 8.51 -9.87
N LEU A 25 -1.66 7.90 -9.35
CA LEU A 25 -0.66 7.15 -10.11
C LEU A 25 -1.03 5.67 -10.10
N ARG A 26 -1.22 5.04 -11.25
CA ARG A 26 -1.74 3.66 -11.30
C ARG A 26 -0.79 2.62 -10.71
N ARG A 27 0.52 2.83 -10.80
CA ARG A 27 1.56 1.83 -10.51
C ARG A 27 2.46 2.18 -9.32
N ALA A 28 2.12 3.20 -8.53
CA ALA A 28 2.96 3.65 -7.44
C ALA A 28 2.63 2.92 -6.13
N HIS A 29 3.65 2.38 -5.46
CA HIS A 29 3.55 1.78 -4.13
C HIS A 29 4.56 2.43 -3.17
N ALA A 30 4.04 3.04 -2.10
CA ALA A 30 4.84 3.62 -1.04
C ALA A 30 5.29 2.52 -0.07
N HIS A 31 6.54 2.10 -0.21
CA HIS A 31 7.18 1.14 0.69
C HIS A 31 7.52 1.83 2.01
N ASN A 32 7.38 1.13 3.14
CA ASN A 32 7.62 1.70 4.47
C ASN A 32 6.95 3.06 4.68
N ASP A 33 5.70 3.24 4.22
CA ASP A 33 5.02 4.54 4.20
C ASP A 33 5.01 5.24 5.57
N TYR A 34 4.99 4.47 6.66
CA TYR A 34 5.05 4.97 8.04
C TYR A 34 6.34 5.74 8.39
N ARG A 35 7.37 5.71 7.55
CA ARG A 35 8.60 6.51 7.67
C ARG A 35 8.43 7.92 7.14
N HIS A 36 7.38 8.19 6.38
CA HIS A 36 7.04 9.53 5.94
C HIS A 36 6.30 10.30 7.03
N ASP A 37 6.38 11.63 6.99
CA ASP A 37 5.69 12.51 7.92
C ASP A 37 4.84 13.53 7.15
N PRO A 38 3.52 13.52 7.33
CA PRO A 38 2.72 12.50 8.03
C PRO A 38 2.55 11.23 7.18
N PRO A 39 2.55 10.02 7.83
CA PRO A 39 2.26 8.75 7.15
C PRO A 39 0.92 8.80 6.40
N LEU A 40 0.76 7.98 5.37
CA LEU A 40 -0.39 7.93 4.48
C LEU A 40 -0.66 9.23 3.73
N LEU A 41 -0.78 10.35 4.47
CA LEU A 41 -1.19 11.63 3.88
C LEU A 41 -0.16 12.16 2.89
N LYS A 42 1.14 11.92 3.14
CA LYS A 42 2.20 12.29 2.21
C LYS A 42 2.11 11.47 0.92
N ALA A 43 1.93 10.16 1.01
CA ALA A 43 1.73 9.30 -0.16
C ALA A 43 0.46 9.67 -0.94
N LEU A 44 -0.65 9.91 -0.26
CA LEU A 44 -1.89 10.38 -0.89
C LEU A 44 -1.72 11.72 -1.59
N GLY A 45 -0.96 12.65 -1.00
CA GLY A 45 -0.62 13.95 -1.61
C GLY A 45 0.25 13.83 -2.87
N GLN A 46 0.97 12.72 -3.02
CA GLN A 46 1.74 12.38 -4.22
C GLN A 46 0.97 11.52 -5.24
N GLY A 47 -0.26 11.13 -4.93
CA GLY A 47 -1.11 10.34 -5.82
C GLY A 47 -0.89 8.82 -5.73
N PHE A 48 -0.28 8.30 -4.69
CA PHE A 48 0.00 6.87 -4.53
C PHE A 48 -1.28 6.09 -4.19
N PRO A 49 -1.68 5.09 -4.99
CA PRO A 49 -2.85 4.28 -4.73
C PRO A 49 -2.54 3.05 -3.86
N SER A 50 -1.30 2.87 -3.46
CA SER A 50 -0.86 1.73 -2.65
C SER A 50 0.20 2.16 -1.65
N VAL A 51 0.05 1.72 -0.39
CA VAL A 51 1.01 2.00 0.69
C VAL A 51 1.24 0.75 1.54
N GLU A 52 2.40 0.68 2.20
CA GLU A 52 2.76 -0.39 3.12
C GLU A 52 2.86 0.10 4.55
N ALA A 53 2.26 -0.67 5.47
CA ALA A 53 2.33 -0.46 6.92
C ALA A 53 2.81 -1.73 7.61
N ASP A 54 3.95 -1.65 8.32
CA ASP A 54 4.46 -2.73 9.16
C ASP A 54 3.78 -2.70 10.52
N ILE A 55 3.25 -3.83 11.00
CA ILE A 55 2.53 -3.89 12.27
C ILE A 55 3.14 -4.89 13.26
N PHE A 56 3.08 -4.49 14.52
CA PHE A 56 3.43 -5.29 15.68
C PHE A 56 2.22 -5.39 16.61
N LEU A 57 1.85 -6.59 17.01
CA LEU A 57 0.88 -6.79 18.09
C LEU A 57 1.57 -6.54 19.43
N VAL A 58 1.13 -5.50 20.16
CA VAL A 58 1.65 -5.13 21.49
C VAL A 58 0.48 -5.00 22.46
N GLY A 59 0.27 -6.04 23.26
CA GLY A 59 -0.97 -6.19 24.02
C GLY A 59 -2.15 -6.36 23.07
N ASP A 60 -3.08 -5.43 23.10
CA ASP A 60 -4.27 -5.36 22.23
C ASP A 60 -4.14 -4.38 21.06
N LYS A 61 -3.00 -3.70 20.92
CA LYS A 61 -2.77 -2.66 19.91
C LYS A 61 -1.95 -3.20 18.73
N LEU A 62 -2.33 -2.81 17.53
CA LEU A 62 -1.55 -2.99 16.30
C LEU A 62 -0.66 -1.76 16.08
N CYS A 63 0.51 -1.76 16.69
CA CYS A 63 1.47 -0.66 16.61
C CYS A 63 2.22 -0.68 15.28
N VAL A 64 2.39 0.50 14.66
CA VAL A 64 3.12 0.65 13.39
C VAL A 64 4.57 1.05 13.67
N ALA A 65 5.51 0.24 13.17
CA ALA A 65 6.94 0.50 13.29
C ALA A 65 7.73 -0.39 12.32
N HIS A 66 8.97 -0.02 11.98
CA HIS A 66 9.86 -0.89 11.20
C HIS A 66 10.48 -2.00 12.06
N GLY A 67 10.84 -1.69 13.27
CA GLY A 67 11.44 -2.63 14.20
C GLY A 67 10.88 -2.49 15.61
N SER A 68 10.98 -3.54 16.41
CA SER A 68 10.44 -3.58 17.77
C SER A 68 10.95 -2.45 18.68
N LYS A 69 12.15 -1.93 18.43
CA LYS A 69 12.74 -0.81 19.19
C LYS A 69 12.14 0.56 18.83
N GLU A 70 11.45 0.66 17.71
CA GLU A 70 10.84 1.90 17.19
C GLU A 70 9.37 2.03 17.57
N ILE A 71 8.83 1.06 18.31
CA ILE A 71 7.40 1.01 18.66
C ILE A 71 7.03 2.18 19.57
N VAL A 72 6.07 2.99 19.07
CA VAL A 72 5.38 4.02 19.85
C VAL A 72 3.91 3.58 20.00
N ARG A 73 3.45 3.39 21.25
CA ARG A 73 2.14 2.77 21.54
C ARG A 73 0.93 3.48 20.96
N ASP A 74 1.04 4.77 20.69
CA ASP A 74 -0.06 5.58 20.14
C ASP A 74 -0.01 5.68 18.61
N LYS A 75 1.07 5.24 17.98
CA LYS A 75 1.17 5.08 16.53
C LYS A 75 0.62 3.72 16.13
N THR A 76 -0.69 3.64 15.95
CA THR A 76 -1.39 2.39 15.63
C THR A 76 -1.85 2.37 14.17
N LEU A 77 -2.18 1.17 13.66
CA LEU A 77 -2.77 1.01 12.33
C LEU A 77 -4.06 1.84 12.19
N GLN A 78 -4.87 1.87 13.26
CA GLN A 78 -6.10 2.66 13.28
C GLN A 78 -5.80 4.16 13.15
N SER A 79 -4.92 4.70 14.00
CA SER A 79 -4.67 6.15 14.05
C SER A 79 -3.93 6.66 12.82
N LEU A 80 -3.01 5.88 12.23
CA LEU A 80 -2.19 6.33 11.11
C LEU A 80 -2.81 6.03 9.73
N TYR A 81 -3.65 4.98 9.61
CA TYR A 81 -4.15 4.52 8.31
C TYR A 81 -5.67 4.37 8.26
N LEU A 82 -6.29 3.53 9.11
CA LEU A 82 -7.69 3.17 8.93
C LEU A 82 -8.64 4.34 9.16
N GLN A 83 -8.44 5.12 10.22
CA GLN A 83 -9.28 6.27 10.51
C GLN A 83 -9.14 7.36 9.44
N PRO A 84 -7.92 7.82 9.06
CA PRO A 84 -7.77 8.80 7.98
C PRO A 84 -8.32 8.32 6.63
N LEU A 85 -8.17 7.02 6.28
CA LEU A 85 -8.77 6.45 5.08
C LEU A 85 -10.30 6.47 5.14
N SER A 86 -10.89 6.08 6.27
CA SER A 86 -12.35 6.09 6.45
C SER A 86 -12.94 7.50 6.31
N GLU A 87 -12.30 8.50 6.92
CA GLU A 87 -12.70 9.90 6.79
C GLU A 87 -12.60 10.39 5.35
N ARG A 88 -11.52 10.02 4.66
CA ARG A 88 -11.30 10.38 3.25
C ARG A 88 -12.33 9.72 2.33
N VAL A 89 -12.61 8.43 2.52
CA VAL A 89 -13.61 7.68 1.74
C VAL A 89 -14.99 8.32 1.89
N ARG A 90 -15.40 8.67 3.12
CA ARG A 90 -16.67 9.36 3.35
C ARG A 90 -16.72 10.73 2.66
N ARG A 91 -15.66 11.53 2.74
CA ARG A 91 -15.56 12.85 2.12
C ARG A 91 -15.56 12.79 0.59
N ASN A 92 -15.00 11.74 0.01
CA ASN A 92 -14.82 11.57 -1.43
C ASN A 92 -15.94 10.72 -2.09
N GLY A 93 -17.06 10.48 -1.42
CA GLY A 93 -18.20 9.76 -2.00
C GLY A 93 -17.95 8.27 -2.19
N GLY A 94 -17.28 7.62 -1.24
CA GLY A 94 -17.04 6.18 -1.24
C GLY A 94 -15.73 5.75 -1.89
N ARG A 95 -14.78 6.67 -2.13
CA ARG A 95 -13.48 6.37 -2.74
C ARG A 95 -12.33 7.09 -2.03
N VAL A 96 -11.12 6.52 -2.07
CA VAL A 96 -9.92 7.21 -1.58
C VAL A 96 -9.53 8.37 -2.49
N TYR A 97 -9.54 8.15 -3.80
CA TYR A 97 -9.45 9.18 -4.84
C TYR A 97 -10.78 9.22 -5.59
N ARG A 98 -11.32 10.41 -5.87
CA ARG A 98 -12.62 10.57 -6.57
C ARG A 98 -12.61 9.87 -7.91
N ASP A 99 -11.56 10.10 -8.68
CA ASP A 99 -11.33 9.55 -10.02
C ASP A 99 -10.03 8.75 -10.05
N GLY A 100 -10.00 7.58 -9.43
CA GLY A 100 -8.77 6.80 -9.33
C GLY A 100 -9.00 5.31 -9.15
N PRO A 101 -7.91 4.53 -9.17
CA PRO A 101 -7.96 3.10 -8.87
C PRO A 101 -8.39 2.87 -7.42
N ARG A 102 -8.82 1.64 -7.11
CA ARG A 102 -9.02 1.19 -5.74
C ARG A 102 -7.69 1.32 -4.97
N PHE A 103 -7.79 1.77 -3.73
CA PHE A 103 -6.61 1.90 -2.87
C PHE A 103 -6.19 0.55 -2.29
N THR A 104 -4.90 0.29 -2.23
CA THR A 104 -4.34 -0.91 -1.60
C THR A 104 -3.60 -0.53 -0.32
N LEU A 105 -4.00 -1.12 0.80
CA LEU A 105 -3.26 -1.08 2.06
C LEU A 105 -2.56 -2.43 2.26
N LEU A 106 -1.26 -2.48 2.01
CA LEU A 106 -0.43 -3.64 2.30
C LEU A 106 -0.03 -3.59 3.77
N ILE A 107 -0.34 -4.65 4.52
CA ILE A 107 -0.05 -4.74 5.96
C ILE A 107 0.95 -5.87 6.17
N ASP A 108 2.18 -5.52 6.52
CA ASP A 108 3.25 -6.48 6.82
C ASP A 108 3.24 -6.83 8.32
N ILE A 109 2.89 -8.06 8.64
CA ILE A 109 2.84 -8.58 10.01
C ILE A 109 4.26 -8.96 10.47
N LYS A 110 4.77 -8.26 11.51
CA LYS A 110 6.12 -8.49 12.06
C LYS A 110 6.14 -9.39 13.31
N THR A 111 4.99 -9.61 13.94
CA THR A 111 4.80 -10.47 15.13
C THR A 111 4.19 -11.83 14.75
N PRO A 112 4.01 -12.80 15.67
CA PRO A 112 3.44 -14.11 15.35
C PRO A 112 2.12 -14.01 14.57
N ALA A 113 2.03 -14.75 13.47
CA ALA A 113 0.98 -14.64 12.46
C ALA A 113 -0.44 -14.75 13.03
N GLY A 114 -0.77 -15.85 13.68
CA GLY A 114 -2.13 -16.17 14.15
C GLY A 114 -2.73 -15.11 15.07
N PRO A 115 -2.12 -14.82 16.23
CA PRO A 115 -2.64 -13.82 17.17
C PRO A 115 -2.72 -12.41 16.55
N THR A 116 -1.71 -12.03 15.74
CA THR A 116 -1.68 -10.69 15.12
C THR A 116 -2.78 -10.55 14.10
N TYR A 117 -2.98 -11.57 13.27
CA TYR A 117 -4.05 -11.55 12.26
C TYR A 117 -5.43 -11.61 12.90
N GLN A 118 -5.62 -12.39 13.98
CA GLN A 118 -6.89 -12.39 14.70
C GLN A 118 -7.26 -10.98 15.18
N ARG A 119 -6.32 -10.28 15.81
CA ARG A 119 -6.54 -8.89 16.22
C ARG A 119 -6.74 -7.95 15.04
N LEU A 120 -5.98 -8.14 13.96
CA LEU A 120 -6.16 -7.38 12.73
C LEU A 120 -7.57 -7.56 12.15
N HIS A 121 -8.08 -8.78 12.11
CA HIS A 121 -9.41 -9.06 11.60
C HIS A 121 -10.50 -8.32 12.40
N GLU A 122 -10.43 -8.37 13.76
CA GLU A 122 -11.35 -7.63 14.63
C GLU A 122 -11.30 -6.11 14.36
N VAL A 123 -10.11 -5.57 14.22
CA VAL A 123 -9.93 -4.13 13.90
C VAL A 123 -10.48 -3.80 12.52
N LEU A 124 -10.22 -4.64 11.50
CA LEU A 124 -10.72 -4.38 10.14
C LEU A 124 -12.24 -4.45 10.06
N GLU A 125 -12.89 -5.28 10.87
CA GLU A 125 -14.36 -5.37 10.95
C GLU A 125 -15.00 -4.03 11.32
N GLU A 126 -14.37 -3.23 12.18
CA GLU A 126 -14.85 -1.90 12.54
C GLU A 126 -14.86 -0.92 11.34
N TYR A 127 -14.06 -1.20 10.31
CA TYR A 127 -13.93 -0.39 9.10
C TYR A 127 -14.50 -1.06 7.85
N ARG A 128 -15.29 -2.15 7.98
CA ARG A 128 -15.79 -3.00 6.89
C ARG A 128 -16.49 -2.22 5.77
N ASP A 129 -17.12 -1.09 6.09
CA ASP A 129 -17.88 -0.30 5.12
C ASP A 129 -16.99 0.30 4.00
N MET A 130 -15.71 0.56 4.28
CA MET A 130 -14.77 1.02 3.26
C MET A 130 -13.93 -0.11 2.65
N LEU A 131 -13.96 -1.33 3.23
CA LEU A 131 -13.07 -2.42 2.84
C LEU A 131 -13.68 -3.34 1.80
N THR A 132 -12.84 -3.89 0.93
CA THR A 132 -13.19 -5.06 0.13
C THR A 132 -13.42 -6.24 1.10
N THR A 133 -14.57 -6.88 0.95
CA THR A 133 -15.00 -7.99 1.79
C THR A 133 -15.13 -9.25 0.95
N PHE A 134 -14.72 -10.38 1.52
CA PHE A 134 -14.83 -11.71 0.92
C PHE A 134 -15.69 -12.57 1.83
N GLY A 135 -16.80 -13.07 1.35
CA GLY A 135 -17.77 -13.84 2.13
C GLY A 135 -18.45 -14.93 1.31
N PRO A 136 -19.46 -15.62 1.90
CA PRO A 136 -20.18 -16.71 1.22
C PRO A 136 -20.84 -16.29 -0.10
N ASP A 137 -21.31 -15.04 -0.15
CA ASP A 137 -21.95 -14.47 -1.35
C ASP A 137 -20.93 -13.96 -2.39
N GLY A 138 -19.64 -14.25 -2.17
CA GLY A 138 -18.53 -13.80 -3.00
C GLY A 138 -17.87 -12.52 -2.51
N ARG A 139 -17.15 -11.87 -3.43
CA ARG A 139 -16.40 -10.63 -3.17
C ARG A 139 -17.28 -9.41 -3.34
N ARG A 140 -17.28 -8.53 -2.35
CA ARG A 140 -17.83 -7.16 -2.44
C ARG A 140 -16.69 -6.16 -2.44
N ASP A 141 -16.51 -5.44 -3.55
CA ASP A 141 -15.47 -4.43 -3.68
C ASP A 141 -15.75 -3.21 -2.81
N GLY A 142 -14.75 -2.83 -2.02
CA GLY A 142 -14.71 -1.59 -1.24
C GLY A 142 -13.73 -0.57 -1.82
N ALA A 143 -13.66 0.60 -1.20
CA ALA A 143 -12.70 1.66 -1.54
C ALA A 143 -11.26 1.25 -1.30
N VAL A 144 -11.03 0.37 -0.32
CA VAL A 144 -9.71 -0.12 0.12
C VAL A 144 -9.66 -1.63 0.04
N LEU A 145 -8.65 -2.15 -0.65
CA LEU A 145 -8.25 -3.55 -0.58
C LEU A 145 -7.11 -3.68 0.43
N VAL A 146 -7.33 -4.45 1.49
CA VAL A 146 -6.27 -4.82 2.44
C VAL A 146 -5.60 -6.11 1.97
N ILE A 147 -4.26 -6.11 1.93
CA ILE A 147 -3.45 -7.29 1.61
C ILE A 147 -2.48 -7.53 2.76
N VAL A 148 -2.51 -8.73 3.34
CA VAL A 148 -1.63 -9.13 4.44
C VAL A 148 -0.36 -9.76 3.90
N SER A 149 0.79 -9.23 4.31
CA SER A 149 2.14 -9.70 4.00
C SER A 149 2.91 -10.07 5.27
N GLY A 150 4.21 -10.34 5.16
CA GLY A 150 5.07 -10.71 6.29
C GLY A 150 4.72 -12.09 6.86
N ASN A 151 4.47 -12.16 8.15
CA ASN A 151 4.02 -13.37 8.85
C ASN A 151 2.51 -13.60 8.59
N ARG A 152 2.15 -13.99 7.38
CA ARG A 152 0.77 -14.16 6.94
C ARG A 152 0.23 -15.56 7.28
N PRO A 153 -0.91 -15.68 7.97
CA PRO A 153 -1.51 -16.97 8.29
C PRO A 153 -2.52 -17.40 7.21
N LEU A 154 -2.05 -17.79 6.02
CA LEU A 154 -2.89 -18.08 4.87
C LEU A 154 -4.00 -19.10 5.17
N GLU A 155 -3.67 -20.20 5.87
CA GLU A 155 -4.66 -21.23 6.24
C GLU A 155 -5.76 -20.68 7.15
N GLN A 156 -5.39 -19.87 8.16
CA GLN A 156 -6.36 -19.22 9.03
C GLN A 156 -7.25 -18.24 8.27
N MET A 157 -6.66 -17.48 7.34
CA MET A 157 -7.41 -16.56 6.47
C MET A 157 -8.41 -17.30 5.58
N GLN A 158 -8.03 -18.44 5.03
CA GLN A 158 -8.91 -19.25 4.18
C GLN A 158 -10.07 -19.91 4.94
N ALA A 159 -9.83 -20.26 6.20
CA ALA A 159 -10.85 -20.90 7.04
C ALA A 159 -11.95 -19.94 7.53
N GLN A 160 -11.79 -18.63 7.33
CA GLN A 160 -12.79 -17.64 7.73
C GLN A 160 -13.95 -17.58 6.75
N GLU A 161 -15.17 -17.55 7.26
CA GLU A 161 -16.39 -17.36 6.46
C GLU A 161 -16.44 -15.95 5.85
N VAL A 162 -16.04 -14.94 6.62
CA VAL A 162 -15.94 -13.54 6.16
C VAL A 162 -14.53 -13.01 6.40
N ARG A 163 -13.92 -12.43 5.38
CA ARG A 163 -12.59 -11.79 5.45
C ARG A 163 -12.66 -10.35 4.97
N TYR A 164 -11.88 -9.50 5.63
CA TYR A 164 -11.68 -8.09 5.25
C TYR A 164 -10.29 -7.84 4.65
N ALA A 165 -9.53 -8.91 4.42
CA ALA A 165 -8.20 -8.88 3.84
C ALA A 165 -7.96 -10.08 2.93
N ALA A 166 -7.08 -9.90 1.95
CA ALA A 166 -6.50 -10.95 1.12
C ALA A 166 -5.02 -11.17 1.51
N CYS A 167 -4.37 -12.16 0.91
CA CYS A 167 -3.00 -12.54 1.23
C CYS A 167 -2.04 -12.13 0.11
N ASP A 168 -0.87 -11.57 0.47
CA ASP A 168 0.23 -11.35 -0.44
C ASP A 168 0.91 -12.70 -0.79
N GLY A 169 0.86 -13.10 -2.06
CA GLY A 169 1.53 -14.30 -2.57
C GLY A 169 3.05 -14.13 -2.67
N ARG A 170 3.73 -15.22 -2.98
CA ARG A 170 5.16 -15.27 -3.33
C ARG A 170 5.32 -15.90 -4.71
N LEU A 171 6.49 -15.84 -5.31
CA LEU A 171 6.73 -16.48 -6.60
C LEU A 171 6.50 -18.01 -6.55
N THR A 172 6.60 -18.62 -5.38
CA THR A 172 6.21 -20.03 -5.16
C THR A 172 4.71 -20.29 -5.32
N ASP A 173 3.90 -19.24 -5.23
CA ASP A 173 2.44 -19.33 -5.38
C ASP A 173 1.96 -19.08 -6.82
N LEU A 174 2.89 -18.82 -7.79
CA LEU A 174 2.53 -18.55 -9.19
C LEU A 174 1.67 -19.65 -9.80
N ASP A 175 2.02 -20.90 -9.55
CA ASP A 175 1.33 -22.05 -10.09
C ASP A 175 0.25 -22.63 -9.14
N SER A 176 0.01 -21.98 -7.96
CA SER A 176 -1.04 -22.40 -7.01
C SER A 176 -2.44 -22.19 -7.55
N GLU A 177 -3.39 -23.02 -7.08
CA GLU A 177 -4.81 -22.93 -7.46
C GLU A 177 -5.61 -21.88 -6.67
N PHE A 178 -4.96 -21.07 -5.83
CA PHE A 178 -5.64 -19.99 -5.11
C PHE A 178 -6.21 -18.96 -6.08
N SER A 179 -7.46 -18.56 -5.86
CA SER A 179 -8.08 -17.49 -6.64
C SER A 179 -7.45 -16.12 -6.33
N ALA A 180 -7.68 -15.14 -7.20
CA ALA A 180 -7.28 -13.76 -6.94
C ALA A 180 -8.00 -13.11 -5.74
N ASP A 181 -9.08 -13.71 -5.24
CA ASP A 181 -9.74 -13.28 -4.01
C ASP A 181 -8.97 -13.72 -2.75
N VAL A 182 -8.14 -14.76 -2.87
CA VAL A 182 -7.24 -15.21 -1.81
C VAL A 182 -5.86 -14.60 -1.95
N ILE A 183 -5.29 -14.66 -3.16
CA ILE A 183 -3.98 -14.08 -3.49
C ILE A 183 -4.15 -13.11 -4.67
N PRO A 184 -4.51 -11.84 -4.41
CA PRO A 184 -4.67 -10.83 -5.45
C PRO A 184 -3.36 -10.27 -5.98
N MET A 185 -2.25 -10.51 -5.29
CA MET A 185 -0.94 -10.00 -5.64
C MET A 185 0.13 -11.06 -5.34
N VAL A 186 1.15 -11.11 -6.19
CA VAL A 186 2.38 -11.87 -5.94
C VAL A 186 3.52 -10.87 -5.78
N SER A 187 4.22 -10.92 -4.65
CA SER A 187 5.38 -10.08 -4.42
C SER A 187 6.61 -10.88 -3.97
N ASP A 188 7.81 -10.45 -4.39
CA ASP A 188 9.04 -11.09 -3.96
C ASP A 188 10.22 -10.11 -3.95
N HIS A 189 11.31 -10.55 -3.33
CA HIS A 189 12.55 -9.81 -3.21
C HIS A 189 13.29 -9.79 -4.56
N TRP A 190 13.50 -8.58 -5.14
CA TRP A 190 14.20 -8.43 -6.42
C TRP A 190 15.53 -9.17 -6.44
N GLY A 191 16.40 -8.91 -5.47
CA GLY A 191 17.74 -9.46 -5.42
C GLY A 191 17.86 -10.96 -5.16
N ARG A 192 16.77 -11.66 -4.81
CA ARG A 192 16.72 -13.12 -4.76
C ARG A 192 16.39 -13.73 -6.11
N ASN A 193 15.80 -12.95 -7.00
CA ASN A 193 15.28 -13.41 -8.29
C ASN A 193 16.09 -12.91 -9.47
N PHE A 194 16.71 -11.74 -9.35
CA PHE A 194 17.46 -11.07 -10.41
C PHE A 194 18.80 -10.58 -9.86
N THR A 195 19.85 -10.67 -10.67
CA THR A 195 21.19 -10.15 -10.35
C THR A 195 21.38 -8.74 -10.90
N TRP A 196 20.66 -8.40 -12.00
CA TRP A 196 20.71 -7.10 -12.62
C TRP A 196 20.21 -5.97 -11.71
N ARG A 197 20.91 -4.83 -11.72
CA ARG A 197 20.66 -3.67 -10.85
C ARG A 197 20.43 -2.36 -11.61
N GLY A 198 20.16 -2.45 -12.92
CA GLY A 198 19.89 -1.26 -13.75
C GLY A 198 21.12 -0.72 -14.50
N GLU A 199 22.27 -1.34 -14.37
CA GLU A 199 23.47 -0.98 -15.13
C GLU A 199 23.52 -1.75 -16.44
N GLY A 200 23.62 -1.02 -17.55
CA GLY A 200 23.56 -1.58 -18.89
C GLY A 200 22.20 -2.24 -19.21
N PRO A 201 22.10 -2.98 -20.32
CA PRO A 201 20.87 -3.68 -20.68
C PRO A 201 20.58 -4.84 -19.70
N MET A 202 19.32 -5.09 -19.43
CA MET A 202 18.91 -6.26 -18.65
C MET A 202 19.28 -7.54 -19.42
N PRO A 203 19.92 -8.55 -18.77
CA PRO A 203 20.24 -9.82 -19.40
C PRO A 203 18.98 -10.48 -20.01
N PRO A 204 19.03 -10.99 -21.24
CA PRO A 204 17.84 -11.56 -21.90
C PRO A 204 17.12 -12.65 -21.11
N GLU A 205 17.86 -13.49 -20.39
CA GLU A 205 17.30 -14.55 -19.56
C GLU A 205 16.55 -14.00 -18.33
N GLU A 206 17.08 -12.93 -17.72
CA GLU A 206 16.41 -12.26 -16.61
C GLU A 206 15.16 -11.52 -17.10
N ARG A 207 15.21 -10.89 -18.28
CA ARG A 207 14.05 -10.26 -18.88
C ARG A 207 12.96 -11.29 -19.21
N LYS A 208 13.31 -12.41 -19.82
CA LYS A 208 12.38 -13.49 -20.09
C LYS A 208 11.72 -14.00 -18.80
N LYS A 209 12.52 -14.22 -17.75
CA LYS A 209 11.99 -14.62 -16.42
C LYS A 209 11.00 -13.60 -15.88
N LEU A 210 11.29 -12.30 -16.00
CA LEU A 210 10.39 -11.23 -15.54
C LEU A 210 9.06 -11.26 -16.30
N ASP A 211 9.11 -11.38 -17.63
CA ASP A 211 7.94 -11.47 -18.49
C ASP A 211 7.08 -12.70 -18.17
N GLU A 212 7.71 -13.87 -17.91
CA GLU A 212 7.02 -15.11 -17.53
C GLU A 212 6.30 -14.95 -16.16
N ILE A 213 6.92 -14.31 -15.18
CA ILE A 213 6.31 -14.05 -13.87
C ILE A 213 5.07 -13.16 -14.04
N VAL A 214 5.18 -12.08 -14.79
CA VAL A 214 4.06 -11.15 -15.03
C VAL A 214 2.94 -11.87 -15.78
N LEU A 215 3.26 -12.57 -16.88
CA LEU A 215 2.28 -13.30 -17.68
C LEU A 215 1.50 -14.33 -16.84
N LYS A 216 2.19 -15.15 -16.05
CA LYS A 216 1.56 -16.16 -15.18
C LYS A 216 0.69 -15.54 -14.11
N SER A 217 1.14 -14.44 -13.49
CA SER A 217 0.37 -13.73 -12.48
C SER A 217 -0.90 -13.14 -13.07
N HIS A 218 -0.79 -12.44 -14.19
CA HIS A 218 -1.93 -11.80 -14.88
C HIS A 218 -2.92 -12.82 -15.40
N ALA A 219 -2.47 -13.99 -15.88
CA ALA A 219 -3.34 -15.10 -16.31
C ALA A 219 -4.26 -15.59 -15.18
N LYS A 220 -3.87 -15.40 -13.90
CA LYS A 220 -4.66 -15.72 -12.71
C LYS A 220 -5.31 -14.47 -12.07
N GLY A 221 -5.28 -13.31 -12.73
CA GLY A 221 -5.85 -12.05 -12.22
C GLY A 221 -5.10 -11.47 -11.02
N ARG A 222 -3.82 -11.79 -10.86
CA ARG A 222 -2.98 -11.34 -9.75
C ARG A 222 -2.07 -10.20 -10.19
N LEU A 223 -1.88 -9.22 -9.32
CA LEU A 223 -0.91 -8.15 -9.49
C LEU A 223 0.50 -8.64 -9.19
N VAL A 224 1.52 -7.94 -9.72
CA VAL A 224 2.94 -8.21 -9.48
C VAL A 224 3.61 -7.02 -8.83
N ARG A 225 4.39 -7.28 -7.78
CA ARG A 225 5.25 -6.31 -7.10
C ARG A 225 6.60 -6.94 -6.78
N PHE A 226 7.69 -6.18 -6.96
CA PHE A 226 9.00 -6.53 -6.44
C PHE A 226 9.45 -5.51 -5.41
N TRP A 227 9.90 -5.98 -4.23
CA TRP A 227 10.53 -5.16 -3.21
C TRP A 227 12.05 -5.33 -3.22
N ALA A 228 12.78 -4.44 -2.54
CA ALA A 228 14.24 -4.35 -2.57
C ALA A 228 14.83 -4.21 -3.99
N THR A 229 14.12 -3.55 -4.88
CA THR A 229 14.69 -2.99 -6.10
C THR A 229 15.68 -1.88 -5.76
N PRO A 230 16.68 -1.55 -6.63
CA PRO A 230 17.51 -0.38 -6.42
C PRO A 230 16.65 0.86 -6.21
N ASP A 231 16.78 1.54 -5.04
CA ASP A 231 15.95 2.70 -4.68
C ASP A 231 16.76 3.97 -4.36
N VAL A 232 18.09 3.87 -4.35
CA VAL A 232 18.96 5.05 -4.28
C VAL A 232 18.85 5.82 -5.59
N ARG A 233 18.60 7.13 -5.48
CA ARG A 233 18.43 8.03 -6.65
C ARG A 233 19.61 7.94 -7.61
N SER A 234 19.38 7.39 -8.79
CA SER A 234 20.39 7.14 -9.82
C SER A 234 19.74 6.81 -11.16
N ALA A 235 20.52 6.90 -12.25
CA ALA A 235 20.08 6.44 -13.56
C ALA A 235 19.76 4.94 -13.57
N ALA A 236 20.51 4.13 -12.81
CA ALA A 236 20.30 2.69 -12.67
C ALA A 236 18.91 2.38 -12.09
N ARG A 237 18.50 3.09 -11.02
CA ARG A 237 17.15 2.97 -10.45
C ARG A 237 16.06 3.24 -11.49
N GLU A 238 16.18 4.33 -12.23
CA GLU A 238 15.19 4.70 -13.25
C GLU A 238 15.18 3.70 -14.42
N THR A 239 16.32 3.08 -14.72
CA THR A 239 16.39 2.00 -15.71
C THR A 239 15.64 0.76 -15.22
N VAL A 240 15.75 0.39 -13.91
CA VAL A 240 14.95 -0.68 -13.33
C VAL A 240 13.46 -0.35 -13.40
N TRP A 241 13.06 0.86 -13.05
CA TRP A 241 11.65 1.26 -13.13
C TRP A 241 11.10 1.18 -14.56
N ARG A 242 11.91 1.58 -15.59
CA ARG A 242 11.52 1.44 -17.00
C ARG A 242 11.30 -0.03 -17.39
N GLU A 243 12.20 -0.91 -16.97
CA GLU A 243 12.06 -2.35 -17.27
C GLU A 243 10.83 -2.96 -16.55
N LEU A 244 10.57 -2.57 -15.30
CA LEU A 244 9.36 -2.99 -14.59
C LEU A 244 8.09 -2.52 -15.30
N LEU A 245 8.03 -1.24 -15.75
CA LEU A 245 6.91 -0.73 -16.53
C LEU A 245 6.74 -1.50 -17.85
N ALA A 246 7.84 -1.68 -18.59
CA ALA A 246 7.84 -2.36 -19.89
C ALA A 246 7.42 -3.83 -19.78
N ALA A 247 7.75 -4.50 -18.68
CA ALA A 247 7.31 -5.87 -18.39
C ALA A 247 5.85 -5.95 -17.92
N GLY A 248 5.22 -4.83 -17.56
CA GLY A 248 3.86 -4.80 -17.06
C GLY A 248 3.72 -5.07 -15.56
N VAL A 249 4.78 -4.89 -14.76
CA VAL A 249 4.70 -4.96 -13.29
C VAL A 249 3.72 -3.92 -12.78
N ASP A 250 2.83 -4.31 -11.88
CA ASP A 250 1.67 -3.49 -11.48
C ASP A 250 2.01 -2.47 -10.41
N LEU A 251 2.91 -2.80 -9.48
CA LEU A 251 3.29 -1.91 -8.40
C LEU A 251 4.81 -1.72 -8.36
N ILE A 252 5.25 -0.49 -8.60
CA ILE A 252 6.65 -0.07 -8.47
C ILE A 252 6.87 0.41 -7.05
N ASN A 253 7.77 -0.28 -6.35
CA ASN A 253 8.08 -0.11 -4.94
C ASN A 253 9.16 0.95 -4.74
N THR A 254 8.94 1.92 -3.85
CA THR A 254 9.93 2.97 -3.52
C THR A 254 9.71 3.58 -2.14
N ASP A 255 10.80 4.09 -1.55
CA ASP A 255 10.79 5.01 -0.41
C ASP A 255 10.87 6.49 -0.89
N ASP A 256 11.20 6.77 -2.19
CA ASP A 256 11.28 8.11 -2.78
C ASP A 256 9.99 8.46 -3.54
N LEU A 257 8.96 8.89 -2.81
CA LEU A 257 7.65 9.19 -3.39
C LEU A 257 7.70 10.24 -4.49
N GLU A 258 8.47 11.31 -4.30
CA GLU A 258 8.58 12.40 -5.28
C GLU A 258 9.32 11.96 -6.54
N GLY A 259 10.37 11.14 -6.37
CA GLY A 259 11.14 10.59 -7.47
C GLY A 259 10.28 9.69 -8.36
N LEU A 260 9.54 8.74 -7.76
CA LEU A 260 8.67 7.86 -8.53
C LEU A 260 7.49 8.60 -9.17
N ARG A 261 6.88 9.56 -8.45
CA ARG A 261 5.83 10.40 -9.03
C ARG A 261 6.31 11.09 -10.31
N ARG A 262 7.44 11.79 -10.25
CA ARG A 262 8.01 12.46 -11.42
C ARG A 262 8.23 11.47 -12.56
N PHE A 263 8.90 10.35 -12.26
CA PHE A 263 9.19 9.31 -13.25
C PHE A 263 7.92 8.78 -13.94
N LEU A 264 6.87 8.45 -13.17
CA LEU A 264 5.63 7.91 -13.74
C LEU A 264 4.87 8.95 -14.59
N LEU A 265 4.88 10.22 -14.20
CA LEU A 265 4.27 11.29 -15.00
C LEU A 265 4.99 11.54 -16.33
N GLU A 266 6.31 11.33 -16.37
CA GLU A 266 7.14 11.50 -17.57
C GLU A 266 7.07 10.30 -18.53
N HIS A 267 6.86 9.07 -18.01
CA HIS A 267 6.95 7.84 -18.81
C HIS A 267 5.60 7.17 -19.11
N GLY A 268 4.50 7.78 -18.72
CA GLY A 268 3.16 7.20 -18.85
C GLY A 268 2.87 6.18 -17.75
N GLN A 269 1.67 6.22 -17.22
CA GLN A 269 1.21 5.34 -16.14
C GLN A 269 0.59 4.07 -16.69
#